data_6aa08b8db434ed56e3256319a18f3ee4
#
_entry.id   6aa08b8db434ed56e3256319a18f3ee4
#
_cell.length_a   1.000
_cell.length_b   1.000
_cell.length_c   1.000
_cell.angle_alpha   90.00
_cell.angle_beta   90.00
_cell.angle_gamma   90.00
#
_symmetry.space_group_name_H-M   'P 1'
#
loop_
_entity.id
_entity.type
_entity.pdbx_description
1 polymer ?
#
loop_
_entity_poly.entity_id
_entity_poly.type
_entity_poly.pdbx_seq_one_letter_code
_entity_poly.pdbx_strand_id
1 'polypeptide(L)'
;LGAASLTIAWAGRKVVFSGDLGRYGDEVMVDPEPVEAADHIVIESTYGNRIHDQTDPAEALAALISRTAARGGTVVIPAFAVGRAQSLLYHIWKL
;
A
#
# COMPACT_ATOMS: atom_id res chain seq x y z
N LEU A 1 1.29 -4.19 -7.97
CA LEU A 1 1.36 -5.23 -9.01
C LEU A 1 0.19 -6.21 -8.86
N GLY A 2 -0.67 -6.31 -9.88
CA GLY A 2 -1.82 -7.22 -9.89
C GLY A 2 -3.10 -6.67 -9.22
N ALA A 3 -3.05 -5.59 -8.48
CA ALA A 3 -4.24 -4.88 -8.04
C ALA A 3 -4.90 -4.20 -9.24
N ALA A 4 -6.22 -4.31 -9.34
CA ALA A 4 -6.97 -3.72 -10.43
C ALA A 4 -8.36 -3.29 -9.95
N SER A 5 -8.83 -2.17 -10.45
CA SER A 5 -10.24 -1.81 -10.37
C SER A 5 -10.99 -2.39 -11.57
N LEU A 6 -12.24 -2.76 -11.36
CA LEU A 6 -13.10 -3.29 -12.41
C LEU A 6 -14.28 -2.36 -12.65
N THR A 7 -14.45 -1.92 -13.89
CA THR A 7 -15.61 -1.15 -14.31
C THR A 7 -16.53 -2.00 -15.16
N ILE A 8 -17.79 -2.10 -14.76
CA ILE A 8 -18.85 -2.77 -15.53
C ILE A 8 -19.82 -1.69 -16.02
N ALA A 9 -19.96 -1.61 -17.35
CA ALA A 9 -20.93 -0.71 -17.98
C ALA A 9 -22.03 -1.53 -18.69
N TRP A 10 -23.29 -1.21 -18.37
CA TRP A 10 -24.46 -1.86 -18.98
C TRP A 10 -25.67 -0.92 -19.00
N ALA A 11 -26.39 -0.88 -20.10
CA ALA A 11 -27.60 -0.07 -20.27
C ALA A 11 -27.40 1.42 -19.88
N GLY A 12 -26.25 2.00 -20.19
CA GLY A 12 -25.91 3.39 -19.88
C GLY A 12 -25.57 3.65 -18.41
N ARG A 13 -25.48 2.63 -17.59
CA ARG A 13 -25.03 2.70 -16.18
C ARG A 13 -23.65 2.12 -16.01
N LYS A 14 -22.94 2.61 -15.00
CA LYS A 14 -21.57 2.22 -14.69
C LYS A 14 -21.44 1.86 -13.20
N VAL A 15 -20.94 0.65 -12.94
CA VAL A 15 -20.57 0.20 -11.58
C VAL A 15 -19.07 -0.03 -11.55
N VAL A 16 -18.42 0.51 -10.52
CA VAL A 16 -16.97 0.35 -10.32
C VAL A 16 -16.72 -0.41 -9.03
N PHE A 17 -15.86 -1.41 -9.10
CA PHE A 17 -15.32 -2.15 -7.97
C PHE A 17 -13.87 -1.72 -7.78
N SER A 18 -13.51 -1.20 -6.61
CA SER A 18 -12.18 -0.64 -6.38
C SER A 18 -11.06 -1.69 -6.41
N GLY A 19 -11.37 -2.95 -6.08
CA GLY A 19 -10.32 -3.87 -5.68
C GLY A 19 -9.57 -3.32 -4.45
N ASP A 20 -8.32 -3.74 -4.28
CA ASP A 20 -7.43 -3.24 -3.24
C ASP A 20 -6.84 -1.90 -3.68
N LEU A 21 -7.14 -0.84 -2.93
CA LEU A 21 -6.64 0.50 -3.21
C LEU A 21 -5.23 0.69 -2.65
N GLY A 22 -4.33 1.24 -3.47
CA GLY A 22 -3.03 1.71 -3.04
C GLY A 22 -3.11 3.12 -2.43
N ARG A 23 -1.95 3.64 -2.04
CA ARG A 23 -1.80 5.04 -1.64
C ARG A 23 -1.18 5.86 -2.78
N TYR A 24 -1.43 7.16 -2.76
CA TYR A 24 -0.74 8.09 -3.65
C TYR A 24 0.69 8.38 -3.15
N GLY A 25 1.59 8.61 -4.10
CA GLY A 25 2.96 8.98 -3.81
C GLY A 25 3.81 7.85 -3.20
N ASP A 26 3.49 6.58 -3.48
CA ASP A 26 4.35 5.45 -3.12
C ASP A 26 5.62 5.44 -3.99
N GLU A 27 6.79 5.23 -3.37
CA GLU A 27 8.08 5.27 -4.09
C GLU A 27 8.30 4.07 -5.03
N VAL A 28 7.54 3.00 -4.88
CA VAL A 28 7.72 1.73 -5.61
C VAL A 28 6.52 1.39 -6.48
N MET A 29 5.32 1.80 -6.05
CA MET A 29 4.06 1.46 -6.69
C MET A 29 3.51 2.66 -7.46
N VAL A 30 2.90 2.39 -8.61
CA VAL A 30 2.20 3.42 -9.39
C VAL A 30 0.94 3.85 -8.63
N ASP A 31 0.64 5.13 -8.68
CA ASP A 31 -0.56 5.70 -8.08
C ASP A 31 -1.84 5.03 -8.63
N PRO A 32 -2.88 4.91 -7.80
CA PRO A 32 -4.17 4.45 -8.26
C PRO A 32 -4.76 5.34 -9.35
N GLU A 33 -5.26 4.73 -10.40
CA GLU A 33 -5.94 5.45 -11.47
C GLU A 33 -7.29 6.02 -10.95
N PRO A 34 -7.56 7.32 -11.13
CA PRO A 34 -8.79 7.91 -10.65
C PRO A 34 -10.01 7.42 -11.44
N VAL A 35 -11.12 7.23 -10.75
CA VAL A 35 -12.41 6.93 -11.37
C VAL A 35 -13.10 8.24 -11.75
N GLU A 36 -13.24 8.51 -13.04
CA GLU A 36 -13.83 9.77 -13.52
C GLU A 36 -15.33 9.88 -13.20
N ALA A 37 -16.11 8.84 -13.40
CA ALA A 37 -17.53 8.80 -13.12
C ALA A 37 -18.06 7.38 -12.96
N ALA A 38 -19.00 7.21 -12.03
CA ALA A 38 -19.73 5.96 -11.83
C ALA A 38 -21.10 6.25 -11.23
N ASP A 39 -22.11 5.42 -11.55
CA ASP A 39 -23.41 5.47 -10.88
C ASP A 39 -23.35 4.79 -9.51
N HIS A 40 -22.54 3.74 -9.40
CA HIS A 40 -22.33 2.99 -8.17
C HIS A 40 -20.85 2.65 -8.00
N ILE A 41 -20.38 2.70 -6.75
CA ILE A 41 -19.02 2.33 -6.39
C ILE A 41 -19.09 1.30 -5.24
N VAL A 42 -18.39 0.18 -5.42
CA VAL A 42 -18.11 -0.79 -4.39
C VAL A 42 -16.65 -0.63 -4.00
N ILE A 43 -16.42 -0.09 -2.81
CA ILE A 43 -15.08 0.31 -2.36
C ILE A 43 -14.64 -0.55 -1.17
N GLU A 44 -13.37 -0.94 -1.15
CA GLU A 44 -12.76 -1.57 0.01
C GLU A 44 -12.74 -0.62 1.21
N SER A 45 -12.69 -1.17 2.42
CA SER A 45 -12.63 -0.38 3.65
C SER A 45 -11.74 -1.02 4.72
N THR A 46 -10.74 -1.76 4.30
CA THR A 46 -9.85 -2.55 5.18
C THR A 46 -9.26 -1.71 6.32
N TYR A 47 -8.86 -0.49 6.03
CA TYR A 47 -8.35 0.47 7.01
C TYR A 47 -9.20 1.75 7.10
N GLY A 48 -10.46 1.70 6.67
CA GLY A 48 -11.35 2.85 6.61
C GLY A 48 -11.66 3.53 7.95
N ASN A 49 -11.39 2.85 9.06
CA ASN A 49 -11.57 3.36 10.42
C ASN A 49 -10.24 3.71 11.13
N ARG A 50 -9.13 3.81 10.40
CA ARG A 50 -7.81 4.04 10.98
C ARG A 50 -7.11 5.19 10.30
N ILE A 51 -6.40 5.97 11.10
CA ILE A 51 -5.42 6.94 10.62
C ILE A 51 -4.06 6.28 10.77
N HIS A 52 -3.29 6.24 9.67
CA HIS A 52 -1.92 5.75 9.71
C HIS A 52 -1.01 6.69 10.49
N ASP A 53 -0.01 6.13 11.16
CA ASP A 53 1.05 6.91 11.80
C ASP A 53 1.69 7.86 10.79
N GLN A 54 1.93 9.09 11.23
CA GLN A 54 2.56 10.13 10.41
C GLN A 54 4.09 10.12 10.52
N THR A 55 4.65 9.23 11.31
CA THR A 55 6.11 9.03 11.41
C THR A 55 6.66 8.55 10.07
N ASP A 56 7.80 9.08 9.67
CA ASP A 56 8.49 8.59 8.47
C ASP A 56 8.82 7.10 8.64
N PRO A 57 8.27 6.22 7.80
CA PRO A 57 8.49 4.79 7.93
C PRO A 57 9.95 4.39 7.73
N ALA A 58 10.72 5.13 6.94
CA ALA A 58 12.14 4.87 6.72
C ALA A 58 12.95 5.15 8.01
N GLU A 59 12.71 6.28 8.68
CA GLU A 59 13.35 6.60 9.95
C GLU A 59 13.01 5.59 11.04
N ALA A 60 11.73 5.23 11.17
CA ALA A 60 11.28 4.23 12.14
C ALA A 60 11.93 2.86 11.89
N LEU A 61 12.02 2.44 10.61
CA LEU A 61 12.65 1.19 10.21
C LEU A 61 14.16 1.21 10.51
N ALA A 62 14.85 2.30 10.18
CA ALA A 62 16.28 2.50 10.46
C ALA A 62 16.60 2.37 11.96
N ALA A 63 15.83 3.06 12.79
CA ALA A 63 16.00 3.02 14.23
C ALA A 63 15.79 1.62 14.82
N LEU A 64 14.77 0.90 14.31
CA LEU A 64 14.45 -0.46 14.74
C LEU A 64 15.55 -1.45 14.34
N ILE A 65 16.02 -1.39 13.08
CA ILE A 65 17.09 -2.26 12.56
C ILE A 65 18.38 -2.00 13.34
N SER A 66 18.81 -0.73 13.47
CA SER A 66 20.05 -0.36 14.14
C SER A 66 20.06 -0.83 15.60
N ARG A 67 18.98 -0.57 16.35
CA ARG A 67 18.84 -1.01 17.73
C ARG A 67 18.88 -2.53 17.88
N THR A 68 18.30 -3.26 16.92
CA THR A 68 18.24 -4.72 16.98
C THR A 68 19.58 -5.33 16.60
N ALA A 69 20.25 -4.80 15.58
CA ALA A 69 21.57 -5.23 15.15
C ALA A 69 22.63 -4.98 16.21
N ALA A 70 22.60 -3.82 16.89
CA ALA A 70 23.55 -3.47 17.95
C ALA A 70 23.57 -4.48 19.11
N ARG A 71 22.47 -5.20 19.34
CA ARG A 71 22.41 -6.27 20.37
C ARG A 71 22.55 -7.69 19.78
N GLY A 72 22.96 -7.84 18.52
CA GLY A 72 23.06 -9.12 17.83
C GLY A 72 21.72 -9.83 17.57
N GLY A 73 20.61 -9.08 17.58
CA GLY A 73 19.28 -9.62 17.39
C GLY A 73 18.89 -9.79 15.91
N THR A 74 17.74 -10.44 15.68
CA THR A 74 17.15 -10.63 14.36
C THR A 74 15.86 -9.84 14.26
N VAL A 75 15.66 -9.12 13.14
CA VAL A 75 14.40 -8.45 12.80
C VAL A 75 13.58 -9.37 11.91
N VAL A 76 12.35 -9.68 12.31
CA VAL A 76 11.41 -10.48 11.52
C VAL A 76 10.26 -9.58 11.10
N ILE A 77 10.07 -9.40 9.80
CA ILE A 77 9.04 -8.53 9.25
C ILE A 77 8.06 -9.36 8.42
N PRO A 78 6.82 -9.55 8.87
CA PRO A 78 5.82 -10.23 8.07
C PRO A 78 5.40 -9.34 6.88
N ALA A 79 5.50 -9.88 5.68
CA ALA A 79 5.12 -9.18 4.46
C ALA A 79 4.57 -10.15 3.43
N PHE A 80 3.58 -9.70 2.65
CA PHE A 80 3.17 -10.43 1.46
C PHE A 80 4.24 -10.35 0.39
N ALA A 81 4.27 -11.36 -0.50
CA ALA A 81 5.30 -11.50 -1.53
C ALA A 81 5.31 -10.36 -2.56
N VAL A 82 4.16 -9.70 -2.76
CA VAL A 82 4.00 -8.64 -3.75
C VAL A 82 3.69 -7.30 -3.06
N GLY A 83 4.36 -6.25 -3.50
CA GLY A 83 4.22 -4.87 -3.03
C GLY A 83 5.01 -4.61 -1.75
N ARG A 84 4.53 -5.05 -0.60
CA ARG A 84 5.16 -4.73 0.70
C ARG A 84 6.59 -5.22 0.85
N ALA A 85 6.91 -6.41 0.34
CA ALA A 85 8.28 -6.93 0.40
C ALA A 85 9.25 -6.06 -0.42
N GLN A 86 8.84 -5.62 -1.61
CA GLN A 86 9.63 -4.76 -2.48
C GLN A 86 9.84 -3.37 -1.86
N SER A 87 8.79 -2.76 -1.31
CA SER A 87 8.89 -1.47 -0.61
C SER A 87 9.84 -1.55 0.59
N LEU A 88 9.76 -2.62 1.39
CA LEU A 88 10.68 -2.85 2.51
C LEU A 88 12.14 -2.98 2.04
N LEU A 89 12.40 -3.78 1.01
CA LEU A 89 13.74 -3.95 0.44
C LEU A 89 14.28 -2.61 -0.11
N TYR A 90 13.43 -1.84 -0.75
CA TYR A 90 13.80 -0.52 -1.25
C TYR A 90 14.17 0.44 -0.12
N HIS A 91 13.36 0.53 0.94
CA HIS A 91 13.69 1.35 2.09
C HIS A 91 14.97 0.89 2.80
N ILE A 92 15.15 -0.42 2.99
CA ILE A 92 16.39 -0.96 3.58
C ILE A 92 17.62 -0.64 2.71
N TRP A 93 17.48 -0.68 1.39
CA TRP A 93 18.57 -0.34 0.48
C TRP A 93 18.94 1.16 0.55
N LYS A 94 17.99 2.05 0.84
CA LYS A 94 18.24 3.49 1.01
C LYS A 94 18.89 3.86 2.35
N LEU A 95 18.89 2.96 3.33
CA LEU A 95 19.51 3.20 4.65
C LEU A 95 21.01 3.03 4.60
#